data_66b0488094fd766b1639d32a59fceeb3
#
_entry.id   66b0488094fd766b1639d32a59fceeb3
#
_cell.length_a   1.000
_cell.length_b   1.000
_cell.length_c   1.000
_cell.angle_alpha   90.00
_cell.angle_beta   90.00
_cell.angle_gamma   90.00
#
_symmetry.space_group_name_H-M   'P 1'
#
loop_
_entity.id
_entity.type
_entity.pdbx_description
1 polymer ?
#
loop_
_entity_poly.entity_id
_entity_poly.type
_entity_poly.pdbx_seq_one_letter_code
_entity_poly.pdbx_strand_id
1 'polypeptide(L)'
;MLKGISPLIPPELLKILAEMGHGDEIVLGDANFPAATMGKRVVRCDGLGVVEMLDAILALLPLDTYVDAPVALMATTAGDPEPPIWKEIAATVEKHAPGTQIAFNERFPYYDRSRSAFAVVQTGETALYANVILKKGVIGK
;
A
#
# COMPACT_ATOMS: atom_id res chain seq x y z
N MET A 1 9.33 -20.61 -6.42
CA MET A 1 10.05 -19.38 -6.00
C MET A 1 10.75 -18.78 -7.21
N LEU A 2 10.78 -17.47 -7.35
CA LEU A 2 11.42 -16.77 -8.47
C LEU A 2 12.64 -16.00 -7.99
N LYS A 3 13.66 -15.92 -8.85
CA LYS A 3 14.84 -15.10 -8.57
C LYS A 3 14.45 -13.61 -8.59
N GLY A 4 14.96 -12.83 -7.64
CA GLY A 4 14.73 -11.38 -7.58
C GLY A 4 13.35 -10.94 -7.09
N ILE A 5 12.48 -11.88 -6.74
CA ILE A 5 11.15 -11.59 -6.20
C ILE A 5 11.06 -12.13 -4.78
N SER A 6 10.63 -11.28 -3.86
CA SER A 6 10.43 -11.68 -2.47
C SER A 6 9.46 -12.86 -2.37
N PRO A 7 9.79 -13.91 -1.58
CA PRO A 7 8.87 -15.02 -1.34
C PRO A 7 7.61 -14.60 -0.56
N LEU A 8 7.58 -13.37 -0.01
CA LEU A 8 6.38 -12.82 0.63
C LEU A 8 5.28 -12.46 -0.36
N ILE A 9 5.63 -12.31 -1.64
CA ILE A 9 4.67 -11.97 -2.70
C ILE A 9 3.99 -13.27 -3.18
N PRO A 10 2.71 -13.51 -2.85
CA PRO A 10 2.01 -14.67 -3.39
C PRO A 10 1.76 -14.52 -4.90
N PRO A 11 1.58 -15.62 -5.64
CA PRO A 11 1.40 -15.57 -7.11
C PRO A 11 0.27 -14.63 -7.58
N GLU A 12 -0.85 -14.62 -6.90
CA GLU A 12 -1.97 -13.73 -7.25
C GLU A 12 -1.62 -12.26 -7.08
N LEU A 13 -0.80 -11.90 -6.08
CA LEU A 13 -0.35 -10.52 -5.91
C LEU A 13 0.63 -10.13 -7.02
N LEU A 14 1.53 -11.03 -7.38
CA LEU A 14 2.46 -10.79 -8.49
C LEU A 14 1.69 -10.53 -9.79
N LYS A 15 0.66 -11.32 -10.07
CA LYS A 15 -0.24 -11.15 -11.22
C LYS A 15 -0.90 -9.76 -11.19
N ILE A 16 -1.44 -9.38 -10.04
CA ILE A 16 -2.09 -8.06 -9.84
C ILE A 16 -1.12 -6.92 -10.13
N LEU A 17 0.08 -6.96 -9.52
CA LEU A 17 1.09 -5.92 -9.73
C LEU A 17 1.48 -5.79 -11.21
N ALA A 18 1.57 -6.93 -11.91
CA ALA A 18 1.90 -6.95 -13.33
C ALA A 18 0.76 -6.42 -14.21
N GLU A 19 -0.50 -6.66 -13.83
CA GLU A 19 -1.67 -6.19 -14.57
C GLU A 19 -1.99 -4.72 -14.34
N MET A 20 -1.58 -4.16 -13.20
CA MET A 20 -1.81 -2.73 -12.91
C MET A 20 -1.14 -1.84 -13.96
N GLY A 21 -1.88 -0.84 -14.43
CA GLY A 21 -1.37 0.17 -15.34
C GLY A 21 -0.98 1.47 -14.61
N HIS A 22 -0.50 2.44 -15.39
CA HIS A 22 -0.14 3.77 -14.86
C HIS A 22 -1.36 4.44 -14.22
N GLY A 23 -1.19 4.86 -12.98
CA GLY A 23 -2.24 5.53 -12.21
C GLY A 23 -3.15 4.60 -11.43
N ASP A 24 -3.08 3.28 -11.66
CA ASP A 24 -3.81 2.33 -10.83
C ASP A 24 -3.26 2.33 -9.40
N GLU A 25 -4.15 2.09 -8.44
CA GLU A 25 -3.80 2.12 -7.02
C GLU A 25 -3.97 0.77 -6.38
N ILE A 26 -3.11 0.48 -5.40
CA ILE A 26 -3.21 -0.69 -4.56
C ILE A 26 -3.20 -0.25 -3.09
N VAL A 27 -4.07 -0.88 -2.30
CA VAL A 27 -4.22 -0.60 -0.87
C VAL A 27 -3.60 -1.73 -0.08
N LEU A 28 -2.78 -1.40 0.93
CA LEU A 28 -2.37 -2.34 1.96
C LEU A 28 -3.13 -1.98 3.23
N GLY A 29 -3.96 -2.90 3.69
CA GLY A 29 -4.78 -2.70 4.88
C GLY A 29 -4.17 -3.37 6.11
N ASP A 30 -4.35 -2.77 7.29
CA ASP A 30 -4.03 -3.40 8.55
C ASP A 30 -5.01 -4.56 8.85
N ALA A 31 -4.81 -5.27 9.98
CA ALA A 31 -5.63 -6.44 10.31
C ALA A 31 -7.13 -6.14 10.48
N ASN A 32 -7.47 -4.87 10.72
CA ASN A 32 -8.85 -4.43 10.92
C ASN A 32 -9.46 -3.77 9.68
N PHE A 33 -8.69 -3.65 8.60
CA PHE A 33 -9.17 -3.00 7.38
C PHE A 33 -10.25 -3.86 6.72
N PRO A 34 -11.37 -3.24 6.27
CA PRO A 34 -12.49 -3.98 5.68
C PRO A 34 -12.21 -4.33 4.20
N ALA A 35 -11.16 -5.12 3.96
CA ALA A 35 -10.69 -5.44 2.61
C ALA A 35 -11.74 -6.13 1.75
N ALA A 36 -12.46 -7.11 2.32
CA ALA A 36 -13.49 -7.84 1.58
C ALA A 36 -14.68 -6.97 1.17
N THR A 37 -14.96 -5.92 1.96
CA THR A 37 -16.03 -4.95 1.65
C THR A 37 -15.57 -3.93 0.60
N MET A 38 -14.33 -3.47 0.71
CA MET A 38 -13.80 -2.37 -0.12
C MET A 38 -13.20 -2.84 -1.43
N GLY A 39 -12.57 -4.01 -1.45
CA GLY A 39 -11.71 -4.41 -2.56
C GLY A 39 -12.46 -4.99 -3.75
N LYS A 40 -12.16 -4.48 -4.94
CA LYS A 40 -12.55 -5.11 -6.20
C LYS A 40 -11.84 -6.45 -6.39
N ARG A 41 -10.58 -6.50 -5.97
CA ARG A 41 -9.71 -7.68 -5.90
C ARG A 41 -9.07 -7.67 -4.54
N VAL A 42 -9.07 -8.79 -3.85
CA VAL A 42 -8.49 -8.91 -2.51
C VAL A 42 -7.47 -10.03 -2.49
N VAL A 43 -6.28 -9.73 -1.99
CA VAL A 43 -5.24 -10.73 -1.72
C VAL A 43 -5.04 -10.80 -0.21
N ARG A 44 -5.15 -12.01 0.35
CA ARG A 44 -4.99 -12.24 1.78
C ARG A 44 -3.52 -12.56 2.11
N CYS A 45 -2.92 -11.73 2.98
CA CYS A 45 -1.57 -11.91 3.51
C CYS A 45 -1.60 -11.77 5.04
N ASP A 46 -2.53 -12.45 5.68
CA ASP A 46 -2.88 -12.29 7.10
C ASP A 46 -1.74 -12.62 8.07
N GLY A 47 -0.76 -13.39 7.64
CA GLY A 47 0.41 -13.74 8.45
C GLY A 47 1.57 -12.73 8.41
N LEU A 48 1.43 -11.65 7.64
CA LEU A 48 2.51 -10.69 7.37
C LEU A 48 2.12 -9.29 7.82
N GLY A 49 3.10 -8.52 8.29
CA GLY A 49 2.90 -7.12 8.67
C GLY A 49 2.92 -6.18 7.46
N VAL A 50 2.41 -4.96 7.64
CA VAL A 50 2.31 -3.99 6.55
C VAL A 50 3.68 -3.53 6.06
N VAL A 51 4.65 -3.35 6.94
CA VAL A 51 5.99 -2.84 6.57
C VAL A 51 6.72 -3.84 5.68
N GLU A 52 6.72 -5.12 6.03
CA GLU A 52 7.38 -6.15 5.22
C GLU A 52 6.68 -6.38 3.88
N MET A 53 5.35 -6.27 3.84
CA MET A 53 4.60 -6.33 2.58
C MET A 53 4.84 -5.11 1.71
N LEU A 54 4.89 -3.93 2.31
CA LEU A 54 5.21 -2.68 1.62
C LEU A 54 6.61 -2.74 0.99
N ASP A 55 7.59 -3.22 1.75
CA ASP A 55 8.96 -3.38 1.25
C ASP A 55 9.02 -4.34 0.05
N ALA A 56 8.34 -5.48 0.14
CA ALA A 56 8.30 -6.47 -0.94
C ALA A 56 7.59 -5.92 -2.20
N ILE A 57 6.51 -5.18 -2.03
CA ILE A 57 5.75 -4.60 -3.15
C ILE A 57 6.55 -3.48 -3.82
N LEU A 58 7.14 -2.57 -3.04
CA LEU A 58 7.91 -1.44 -3.58
C LEU A 58 9.20 -1.86 -4.29
N ALA A 59 9.71 -3.06 -4.02
CA ALA A 59 10.80 -3.63 -4.80
C ALA A 59 10.41 -3.90 -6.26
N LEU A 60 9.11 -4.00 -6.54
CA LEU A 60 8.57 -4.33 -7.88
C LEU A 60 7.76 -3.18 -8.49
N LEU A 61 7.03 -2.43 -7.66
CA LEU A 61 6.08 -1.42 -8.10
C LEU A 61 6.73 -0.04 -8.18
N PRO A 62 6.84 0.57 -9.38
CA PRO A 62 7.27 1.95 -9.47
C PRO A 62 6.16 2.88 -8.95
N LEU A 63 6.54 3.88 -8.16
CA LEU A 63 5.60 4.91 -7.72
C LEU A 63 5.45 5.99 -8.78
N ASP A 64 4.24 6.54 -8.89
CA ASP A 64 3.92 7.56 -9.87
C ASP A 64 4.67 8.87 -9.55
N THR A 65 5.36 9.42 -10.56
CA THR A 65 6.09 10.69 -10.46
C THR A 65 5.33 11.86 -11.08
N TYR A 66 4.16 11.62 -11.67
CA TYR A 66 3.33 12.65 -12.30
C TYR A 66 2.33 13.28 -11.33
N VAL A 67 2.28 12.80 -10.08
CA VAL A 67 1.44 13.33 -9.01
C VAL A 67 2.31 13.80 -7.85
N ASP A 68 1.79 14.72 -7.02
CA ASP A 68 2.55 15.26 -5.90
C ASP A 68 2.84 14.22 -4.82
N ALA A 69 1.86 13.35 -4.53
CA ALA A 69 1.98 12.33 -3.49
C ALA A 69 1.40 10.99 -3.98
N PRO A 70 2.26 10.08 -4.48
CA PRO A 70 1.82 8.75 -4.93
C PRO A 70 1.57 7.76 -3.79
N VAL A 71 1.80 8.17 -2.55
CA VAL A 71 1.55 7.38 -1.35
C VAL A 71 0.57 8.14 -0.46
N ALA A 72 -0.42 7.45 0.07
CA ALA A 72 -1.36 8.03 1.02
C ALA A 72 -1.56 7.12 2.23
N LEU A 73 -1.66 7.73 3.40
CA LEU A 73 -2.03 7.06 4.64
C LEU A 73 -3.42 7.53 5.08
N MET A 74 -4.11 6.70 5.86
CA MET A 74 -5.35 7.12 6.51
C MET A 74 -4.98 8.00 7.72
N ALA A 75 -5.49 9.24 7.72
CA ALA A 75 -5.28 10.16 8.84
C ALA A 75 -5.92 9.62 10.13
N THR A 76 -5.32 9.96 11.26
CA THR A 76 -5.89 9.65 12.56
C THR A 76 -7.16 10.45 12.82
N THR A 77 -8.08 9.90 13.60
CA THR A 77 -9.24 10.65 14.08
C THR A 77 -8.86 11.55 15.24
N ALA A 78 -9.69 12.58 15.52
CA ALA A 78 -9.41 13.54 16.56
C ALA A 78 -9.17 12.86 17.93
N GLY A 79 -8.05 13.21 18.56
CA GLY A 79 -7.65 12.69 19.86
C GLY A 79 -6.73 11.48 19.82
N ASP A 80 -6.56 10.85 18.68
CA ASP A 80 -5.64 9.72 18.55
C ASP A 80 -4.21 10.23 18.28
N PRO A 81 -3.19 9.64 18.91
CA PRO A 81 -1.80 10.03 18.69
C PRO A 81 -1.31 9.51 17.32
N GLU A 82 -0.25 10.14 16.81
CA GLU A 82 0.43 9.68 15.61
C GLU A 82 1.00 8.26 15.83
N PRO A 83 0.62 7.29 14.98
CA PRO A 83 1.10 5.92 15.14
C PRO A 83 2.61 5.80 14.89
N PRO A 84 3.36 5.13 15.79
CA PRO A 84 4.81 4.94 15.58
C PRO A 84 5.17 4.25 14.28
N ILE A 85 4.30 3.37 13.77
CA ILE A 85 4.54 2.63 12.53
C ILE A 85 4.63 3.54 11.30
N TRP A 86 4.08 4.74 11.33
CA TRP A 86 4.18 5.68 10.21
C TRP A 86 5.62 6.04 9.87
N LYS A 87 6.52 6.08 10.86
CA LYS A 87 7.95 6.31 10.64
C LYS A 87 8.58 5.15 9.87
N GLU A 88 8.19 3.92 10.18
CA GLU A 88 8.68 2.73 9.49
C GLU A 88 8.15 2.67 8.05
N ILE A 89 6.88 3.02 7.85
CA ILE A 89 6.27 3.12 6.52
C ILE A 89 7.01 4.19 5.69
N ALA A 90 7.21 5.37 6.25
CA ALA A 90 7.91 6.46 5.57
C ALA A 90 9.36 6.08 5.22
N ALA A 91 10.07 5.40 6.13
CA ALA A 91 11.43 4.93 5.89
C ALA A 91 11.49 3.90 4.76
N THR A 92 10.50 3.01 4.70
CA THR A 92 10.40 2.01 3.62
C THR A 92 10.14 2.67 2.27
N VAL A 93 9.26 3.65 2.21
CA VAL A 93 9.01 4.44 1.00
C VAL A 93 10.28 5.17 0.56
N GLU A 94 10.97 5.84 1.48
CA GLU A 94 12.21 6.57 1.21
C GLU A 94 13.31 5.64 0.69
N LYS A 95 13.40 4.43 1.20
CA LYS A 95 14.36 3.42 0.75
C LYS A 95 14.20 3.09 -0.74
N HIS A 96 12.96 2.94 -1.21
CA HIS A 96 12.65 2.54 -2.59
C HIS A 96 12.49 3.72 -3.54
N ALA A 97 11.99 4.84 -3.05
CA ALA A 97 11.69 6.03 -3.86
C ALA A 97 12.03 7.31 -3.06
N PRO A 98 13.32 7.67 -2.98
CA PRO A 98 13.75 8.84 -2.21
C PRO A 98 13.03 10.13 -2.63
N GLY A 99 12.65 10.94 -1.65
CA GLY A 99 11.97 12.21 -1.87
C GLY A 99 10.48 12.11 -2.15
N THR A 100 9.90 10.92 -2.05
CA THR A 100 8.45 10.72 -2.25
C THR A 100 7.66 11.38 -1.13
N GLN A 101 6.66 12.17 -1.50
CA GLN A 101 5.73 12.75 -0.54
C GLN A 101 4.60 11.79 -0.20
N ILE A 102 4.16 11.85 1.05
CA ILE A 102 3.06 11.05 1.59
C ILE A 102 1.91 11.99 1.94
N ALA A 103 0.73 11.74 1.38
CA ALA A 103 -0.49 12.44 1.71
C ALA A 103 -1.25 11.70 2.80
N PHE A 104 -2.16 12.42 3.48
CA PHE A 104 -3.04 11.87 4.50
C PHE A 104 -4.48 12.13 4.08
N ASN A 105 -5.28 11.06 4.02
CA ASN A 105 -6.70 11.16 3.71
C ASN A 105 -7.54 10.84 4.94
N GLU A 106 -8.61 11.60 5.13
CA GLU A 106 -9.61 11.30 6.15
C GLU A 106 -10.20 9.91 5.91
N ARG A 107 -10.75 9.30 6.98
CA ARG A 107 -11.22 7.91 6.97
C ARG A 107 -12.19 7.59 5.83
N PHE A 108 -13.26 8.36 5.66
CA PHE A 108 -14.27 8.05 4.64
C PHE A 108 -13.78 8.33 3.21
N PRO A 109 -13.11 9.44 2.91
CA PRO A 109 -12.42 9.62 1.64
C PRO A 109 -11.41 8.51 1.33
N TYR A 110 -10.71 8.01 2.34
CA TYR A 110 -9.78 6.89 2.18
C TYR A 110 -10.54 5.61 1.76
N TYR A 111 -11.68 5.31 2.40
CA TYR A 111 -12.49 4.16 2.01
C TYR A 111 -13.04 4.29 0.59
N ASP A 112 -13.52 5.48 0.20
CA ASP A 112 -13.99 5.72 -1.16
C ASP A 112 -12.89 5.49 -2.19
N ARG A 113 -11.69 5.99 -1.91
CA ARG A 113 -10.51 5.77 -2.75
C ARG A 113 -10.14 4.28 -2.82
N SER A 114 -10.27 3.56 -1.71
CA SER A 114 -10.00 2.12 -1.65
C SER A 114 -10.96 1.32 -2.52
N ARG A 115 -12.24 1.71 -2.59
CA ARG A 115 -13.24 1.07 -3.46
C ARG A 115 -12.89 1.23 -4.94
N SER A 116 -12.24 2.33 -5.31
CA SER A 116 -11.80 2.61 -6.67
C SER A 116 -10.46 1.99 -7.01
N ALA A 117 -9.72 1.50 -6.00
CA ALA A 117 -8.41 0.92 -6.20
C ALA A 117 -8.48 -0.40 -7.00
N PHE A 118 -7.39 -0.71 -7.69
CA PHE A 118 -7.26 -1.95 -8.47
C PHE A 118 -7.37 -3.18 -7.59
N ALA A 119 -6.73 -3.15 -6.41
CA ALA A 119 -6.73 -4.25 -5.47
C ALA A 119 -6.50 -3.77 -4.04
N VAL A 120 -6.87 -4.61 -3.08
CA VAL A 120 -6.57 -4.45 -1.66
C VAL A 120 -5.80 -5.68 -1.18
N VAL A 121 -4.67 -5.45 -0.51
CA VAL A 121 -3.90 -6.47 0.19
C VAL A 121 -4.28 -6.42 1.66
N GLN A 122 -4.88 -7.48 2.17
CA GLN A 122 -5.17 -7.63 3.59
C GLN A 122 -3.93 -8.14 4.29
N THR A 123 -3.34 -7.34 5.17
CA THR A 123 -2.22 -7.80 6.02
C THR A 123 -2.71 -8.21 7.42
N GLY A 124 -1.82 -8.80 8.20
CA GLY A 124 -2.05 -9.09 9.61
C GLY A 124 -1.48 -8.02 10.55
N GLU A 125 -1.21 -6.81 10.05
CA GLU A 125 -0.65 -5.74 10.87
C GLU A 125 -1.61 -5.33 11.98
N THR A 126 -1.13 -5.37 13.21
CA THR A 126 -1.94 -5.04 14.39
C THR A 126 -1.82 -3.58 14.83
N ALA A 127 -0.86 -2.83 14.29
CA ALA A 127 -0.77 -1.41 14.54
C ALA A 127 -1.96 -0.68 13.90
N LEU A 128 -2.54 0.27 14.64
CA LEU A 128 -3.68 1.06 14.14
C LEU A 128 -3.21 2.06 13.08
N TYR A 129 -4.10 2.41 12.16
CA TYR A 129 -3.85 3.36 11.07
C TYR A 129 -2.67 2.96 10.17
N ALA A 130 -2.38 1.68 10.08
CA ALA A 130 -1.34 1.15 9.22
C ALA A 130 -1.92 0.77 7.84
N ASN A 131 -2.61 1.72 7.22
CA ASN A 131 -3.27 1.56 5.93
C ASN A 131 -2.58 2.47 4.91
N VAL A 132 -2.13 1.88 3.81
CA VAL A 132 -1.31 2.57 2.80
C VAL A 132 -1.92 2.41 1.41
N ILE A 133 -2.04 3.50 0.67
CA ILE A 133 -2.39 3.47 -0.76
C ILE A 133 -1.15 3.83 -1.57
N LEU A 134 -0.85 3.02 -2.57
CA LEU A 134 0.24 3.25 -3.52
C LEU A 134 -0.33 3.48 -4.91
N LYS A 135 0.11 4.53 -5.60
CA LYS A 135 -0.24 4.79 -6.99
C LYS A 135 0.90 4.34 -7.89
N LYS A 136 0.60 3.43 -8.81
CA LYS A 136 1.59 2.90 -9.75
C LYS A 136 1.99 3.93 -10.79
N GLY A 137 3.29 4.06 -10.98
CA GLY A 137 3.89 4.87 -12.02
C GLY A 137 4.31 4.06 -13.24
N VAL A 138 5.30 4.58 -13.95
CA VAL A 138 5.83 3.97 -15.16
C VAL A 138 7.32 3.71 -15.02
N ILE A 139 7.79 2.68 -15.71
CA ILE A 139 9.20 2.45 -15.94
C ILE A 139 9.48 2.87 -17.37
N GLY A 140 10.24 3.96 -17.54
CA GLY A 140 10.62 4.48 -18.84
C GLY A 140 12.05 4.08 -19.22
N LYS A 141 12.40 4.39 -20.44
CA LYS A 141 13.78 4.24 -20.88
C LYS A 141 14.65 5.40 -20.42
#